data_f046677e2167ad1f8829bbaf90467217
#
_entry.id   f046677e2167ad1f8829bbaf90467217
#
_cell.length_a   1.000
_cell.length_b   1.000
_cell.length_c   1.000
_cell.angle_alpha   90.00
_cell.angle_beta   90.00
_cell.angle_gamma   90.00
#
_symmetry.space_group_name_H-M   'P 1'
#
loop_
_entity.id
_entity.type
_entity.pdbx_description
1 polymer ?
#
loop_
_entity_poly.entity_id
_entity_poly.type
_entity_poly.pdbx_seq_one_letter_code
_entity_poly.pdbx_strand_id
1 'polypeptide(L)'
;YLTGSAAHRWLACPKSAALNAKLPDESSPYAAEGTDCHELCAYEVEKALGRDVKDPTEDLSYYNTEMQNSADSYRDYVLEQLDEAKKLCRDPTVYVEQHVDFSRWVPNGFGTADCIIAADDLLQIIDMKYGLGVMVTADDETYGGNPQLMCYALGVLEMLDGIYDIENVRLTIFQ
;
A
#
# COMPACT_ATOMS: atom_id res chain seq x y z
N TYR A 1 -14.41 11.03 4.75
CA TYR A 1 -13.32 10.83 3.78
C TYR A 1 -13.53 9.54 3.01
N LEU A 2 -13.11 9.53 1.73
CA LEU A 2 -13.16 8.35 0.87
C LEU A 2 -11.74 7.78 0.74
N THR A 3 -11.31 7.02 1.76
CA THR A 3 -9.97 6.41 1.75
C THR A 3 -9.87 5.25 0.78
N GLY A 4 -8.68 5.02 0.22
CA GLY A 4 -8.40 3.90 -0.67
C GLY A 4 -8.68 2.55 -0.01
N SER A 5 -8.28 2.36 1.24
CA SER A 5 -8.54 1.13 2.01
C SER A 5 -10.03 0.83 2.23
N ALA A 6 -10.90 1.83 2.12
CA ALA A 6 -12.35 1.67 2.19
C ALA A 6 -13.04 1.63 0.82
N ALA A 7 -12.27 1.61 -0.29
CA ALA A 7 -12.79 1.77 -1.65
C ALA A 7 -13.86 0.72 -2.00
N HIS A 8 -13.58 -0.53 -1.72
CA HIS A 8 -14.55 -1.61 -1.97
C HIS A 8 -15.91 -1.35 -1.29
N ARG A 9 -15.89 -0.83 -0.06
CA ARG A 9 -17.10 -0.54 0.71
C ARG A 9 -17.88 0.64 0.15
N TRP A 10 -17.22 1.78 -0.14
CA TRP A 10 -17.96 2.96 -0.63
C TRP A 10 -18.34 2.85 -2.10
N LEU A 11 -17.67 2.02 -2.90
CA LEU A 11 -18.13 1.66 -4.25
C LEU A 11 -19.39 0.79 -4.19
N ALA A 12 -19.43 -0.21 -3.33
CA ALA A 12 -20.62 -1.05 -3.16
C ALA A 12 -21.79 -0.29 -2.50
N CYS A 13 -21.49 0.64 -1.59
CA CYS A 13 -22.51 1.46 -0.91
C CYS A 13 -22.03 2.91 -0.73
N PRO A 14 -22.34 3.82 -1.66
CA PRO A 14 -21.88 5.22 -1.60
C PRO A 14 -22.25 5.98 -0.31
N LYS A 15 -23.32 5.57 0.37
CA LYS A 15 -23.73 6.17 1.64
C LYS A 15 -22.92 5.69 2.85
N SER A 16 -22.13 4.65 2.69
CA SER A 16 -21.35 4.04 3.80
C SER A 16 -20.35 5.01 4.43
N ALA A 17 -19.72 5.86 3.63
CA ALA A 17 -18.78 6.87 4.11
C ALA A 17 -19.45 7.89 5.04
N ALA A 18 -20.64 8.38 4.67
CA ALA A 18 -21.41 9.33 5.48
C ALA A 18 -21.96 8.69 6.77
N LEU A 19 -22.28 7.40 6.72
CA LEU A 19 -22.73 6.65 7.90
C LEU A 19 -21.57 6.40 8.86
N ASN A 20 -20.43 5.96 8.36
CA ASN A 20 -19.24 5.71 9.17
C ASN A 20 -18.71 6.98 9.86
N ALA A 21 -18.80 8.14 9.21
CA ALA A 21 -18.38 9.41 9.81
C ALA A 21 -19.19 9.80 11.07
N LYS A 22 -20.32 9.14 11.31
CA LYS A 22 -21.18 9.35 12.49
C LYS A 22 -20.96 8.31 13.60
N LEU A 23 -20.19 7.27 13.31
CA LEU A 23 -19.88 6.23 14.27
C LEU A 23 -18.56 6.56 14.98
N PRO A 24 -18.38 6.16 16.25
CA PRO A 24 -17.09 6.25 16.90
C PRO A 24 -16.05 5.43 16.11
N ASP A 25 -14.83 5.94 16.04
CA ASP A 25 -13.73 5.24 15.40
C ASP A 25 -13.19 4.18 16.39
N GLU A 26 -13.78 2.99 16.32
CA GLU A 26 -13.35 1.85 17.13
C GLU A 26 -12.44 0.98 16.26
N SER A 27 -11.12 1.06 16.46
CA SER A 27 -10.20 0.12 15.85
C SER A 27 -10.33 -1.24 16.51
N SER A 28 -10.52 -2.29 15.72
CA SER A 28 -10.46 -3.65 16.25
C SER A 28 -9.02 -4.03 16.60
N PRO A 29 -8.78 -4.98 17.52
CA PRO A 29 -7.44 -5.51 17.79
C PRO A 29 -6.74 -6.00 16.52
N TYR A 30 -7.47 -6.58 15.57
CA TYR A 30 -6.94 -7.01 14.28
C TYR A 30 -6.46 -5.84 13.40
N ALA A 31 -7.18 -4.71 13.44
CA ALA A 31 -6.76 -3.50 12.73
C ALA A 31 -5.49 -2.89 13.35
N ALA A 32 -5.38 -2.93 14.68
CA ALA A 32 -4.19 -2.47 15.39
C ALA A 32 -2.98 -3.38 15.10
N GLU A 33 -3.17 -4.68 15.10
CA GLU A 33 -2.13 -5.65 14.72
C GLU A 33 -1.67 -5.45 13.27
N GLY A 34 -2.61 -5.20 12.35
CA GLY A 34 -2.30 -4.85 10.96
C GLY A 34 -1.45 -3.58 10.87
N THR A 35 -1.78 -2.55 11.65
CA THR A 35 -1.02 -1.29 11.70
C THR A 35 0.42 -1.52 12.17
N ASP A 36 0.61 -2.28 13.24
CA ASP A 36 1.93 -2.64 13.74
C ASP A 36 2.75 -3.39 12.67
N CYS A 37 2.12 -4.30 11.94
CA CYS A 37 2.78 -5.02 10.85
C CYS A 37 3.20 -4.11 9.70
N HIS A 38 2.35 -3.16 9.28
CA HIS A 38 2.72 -2.19 8.24
C HIS A 38 3.90 -1.33 8.67
N GLU A 39 3.94 -0.88 9.93
CA GLU A 39 5.06 -0.09 10.45
C GLU A 39 6.36 -0.91 10.44
N LEU A 40 6.30 -2.18 10.84
CA LEU A 40 7.45 -3.08 10.80
C LEU A 40 7.92 -3.36 9.36
N CYS A 41 6.99 -3.60 8.44
CA CYS A 41 7.28 -3.80 7.02
C CYS A 41 7.97 -2.58 6.40
N ALA A 42 7.45 -1.39 6.67
CA ALA A 42 8.04 -0.14 6.22
C ALA A 42 9.48 0.02 6.75
N TYR A 43 9.68 -0.22 8.05
CA TYR A 43 11.00 -0.17 8.66
C TYR A 43 11.99 -1.13 8.00
N GLU A 44 11.62 -2.40 7.79
CA GLU A 44 12.50 -3.39 7.20
C GLU A 44 12.88 -3.06 5.74
N VAL A 45 11.92 -2.55 4.96
CA VAL A 45 12.19 -2.09 3.58
C VAL A 45 13.10 -0.85 3.59
N GLU A 46 12.79 0.16 4.37
CA GLU A 46 13.55 1.41 4.45
C GLU A 46 15.00 1.15 4.90
N LYS A 47 15.19 0.30 5.91
CA LYS A 47 16.49 -0.14 6.40
C LYS A 47 17.29 -0.87 5.31
N ALA A 48 16.65 -1.77 4.57
CA ALA A 48 17.29 -2.50 3.48
C ALA A 48 17.69 -1.58 2.32
N LEU A 49 16.96 -0.47 2.11
CA LEU A 49 17.31 0.58 1.14
C LEU A 49 18.45 1.50 1.64
N GLY A 50 18.97 1.27 2.86
CA GLY A 50 20.04 2.07 3.45
C GLY A 50 19.59 3.43 3.98
N ARG A 51 18.29 3.60 4.23
CA ARG A 51 17.73 4.83 4.80
C ARG A 51 17.87 4.81 6.33
N ASP A 52 18.08 5.99 6.91
CA ASP A 52 18.20 6.15 8.37
C ASP A 52 16.79 6.19 8.98
N VAL A 53 16.40 5.09 9.63
CA VAL A 53 15.07 4.93 10.23
C VAL A 53 15.19 4.34 11.64
N LYS A 54 14.31 4.77 12.53
CA LYS A 54 14.23 4.25 13.90
C LYS A 54 13.56 2.88 13.90
N ASP A 55 14.15 1.93 14.63
CA ASP A 55 13.56 0.62 14.89
C ASP A 55 12.25 0.78 15.71
N PRO A 56 11.10 0.33 15.20
CA PRO A 56 9.81 0.49 15.87
C PRO A 56 9.50 -0.64 16.86
N THR A 57 10.27 -1.72 16.91
CA THR A 57 9.90 -2.98 17.59
C THR A 57 9.58 -2.81 19.08
N GLU A 58 10.21 -1.84 19.76
CA GLU A 58 9.93 -1.56 21.18
C GLU A 58 8.57 -0.85 21.38
N ASP A 59 8.07 -0.17 20.34
CA ASP A 59 6.83 0.62 20.37
C ASP A 59 5.61 -0.19 19.86
N LEU A 60 5.83 -1.33 19.17
CA LEU A 60 4.77 -2.17 18.60
C LEU A 60 4.13 -3.07 19.67
N SER A 61 2.82 -2.93 19.85
CA SER A 61 2.05 -3.66 20.87
C SER A 61 1.84 -5.13 20.52
N TYR A 62 1.82 -5.47 19.24
CA TYR A 62 1.53 -6.82 18.72
C TYR A 62 2.76 -7.50 18.13
N TYR A 63 3.96 -6.92 18.33
CA TYR A 63 5.19 -7.50 17.80
C TYR A 63 5.40 -8.93 18.28
N ASN A 64 5.67 -9.84 17.35
CA ASN A 64 5.99 -11.22 17.60
C ASN A 64 6.82 -11.80 16.44
N THR A 65 7.32 -13.02 16.61
CA THR A 65 8.18 -13.70 15.63
C THR A 65 7.47 -13.93 14.28
N GLU A 66 6.17 -14.18 14.27
CA GLU A 66 5.40 -14.39 13.05
C GLU A 66 5.28 -13.08 12.26
N MET A 67 5.02 -11.97 12.93
CA MET A 67 4.99 -10.64 12.33
C MET A 67 6.37 -10.27 11.75
N GLN A 68 7.47 -10.56 12.48
CA GLN A 68 8.81 -10.34 11.97
C GLN A 68 9.08 -11.17 10.71
N ASN A 69 8.73 -12.45 10.70
CA ASN A 69 8.92 -13.31 9.54
C ASN A 69 8.11 -12.80 8.31
N SER A 70 6.92 -12.29 8.54
CA SER A 70 6.08 -11.70 7.49
C SER A 70 6.71 -10.41 6.94
N ALA A 71 7.21 -9.54 7.82
CA ALA A 71 7.90 -8.32 7.42
C ALA A 71 9.20 -8.60 6.65
N ASP A 72 9.99 -9.60 7.09
CA ASP A 72 11.20 -10.04 6.39
C ASP A 72 10.87 -10.56 4.99
N SER A 73 9.82 -11.38 4.87
CA SER A 73 9.37 -11.93 3.59
C SER A 73 8.86 -10.82 2.65
N TYR A 74 8.13 -9.85 3.18
CA TYR A 74 7.68 -8.68 2.42
C TYR A 74 8.86 -7.84 1.93
N ARG A 75 9.83 -7.53 2.80
CA ARG A 75 11.08 -6.84 2.44
C ARG A 75 11.78 -7.55 1.29
N ASP A 76 11.98 -8.86 1.42
CA ASP A 76 12.69 -9.66 0.42
C ASP A 76 11.97 -9.63 -0.94
N TYR A 77 10.63 -9.70 -0.93
CA TYR A 77 9.82 -9.55 -2.13
C TYR A 77 9.98 -8.15 -2.76
N VAL A 78 9.91 -7.08 -1.95
CA VAL A 78 10.10 -5.71 -2.46
C VAL A 78 11.49 -5.54 -3.08
N LEU A 79 12.54 -6.08 -2.45
CA LEU A 79 13.90 -6.02 -2.99
C LEU A 79 14.04 -6.81 -4.30
N GLU A 80 13.37 -7.96 -4.43
CA GLU A 80 13.32 -8.71 -5.68
C GLU A 80 12.66 -7.88 -6.79
N GLN A 81 11.50 -7.24 -6.51
CA GLN A 81 10.83 -6.37 -7.47
C GLN A 81 11.69 -5.16 -7.84
N LEU A 82 12.44 -4.60 -6.90
CA LEU A 82 13.38 -3.52 -7.17
C LEU A 82 14.53 -3.97 -8.05
N ASP A 83 15.06 -5.16 -7.85
CA ASP A 83 16.11 -5.71 -8.70
C ASP A 83 15.63 -5.99 -10.13
N GLU A 84 14.38 -6.43 -10.30
CA GLU A 84 13.75 -6.51 -11.63
C GLU A 84 13.59 -5.11 -12.26
N ALA A 85 13.15 -4.13 -11.48
CA ALA A 85 13.00 -2.74 -11.95
C ALA A 85 14.34 -2.12 -12.40
N LYS A 86 15.46 -2.45 -11.75
CA LYS A 86 16.81 -2.02 -12.15
C LYS A 86 17.26 -2.56 -13.51
N LYS A 87 16.61 -3.61 -14.04
CA LYS A 87 16.86 -4.09 -15.40
C LYS A 87 16.21 -3.20 -16.46
N LEU A 88 15.14 -2.45 -16.09
CA LEU A 88 14.43 -1.53 -16.96
C LEU A 88 15.12 -0.15 -16.97
N CYS A 89 15.53 0.35 -15.82
CA CYS A 89 16.25 1.60 -15.70
C CYS A 89 17.33 1.53 -14.62
N ARG A 90 18.34 2.40 -14.73
CA ARG A 90 19.50 2.40 -13.82
C ARG A 90 19.14 2.74 -12.39
N ASP A 91 18.15 3.61 -12.18
CA ASP A 91 17.83 4.21 -10.88
C ASP A 91 16.31 4.29 -10.69
N PRO A 92 15.66 3.17 -10.39
CA PRO A 92 14.23 3.15 -10.07
C PRO A 92 13.92 3.99 -8.84
N THR A 93 12.79 4.67 -8.84
CA THR A 93 12.31 5.41 -7.67
C THR A 93 11.47 4.50 -6.79
N VAL A 94 11.76 4.52 -5.48
CA VAL A 94 11.02 3.73 -4.47
C VAL A 94 10.47 4.66 -3.41
N TYR A 95 9.16 4.58 -3.20
CA TYR A 95 8.46 5.23 -2.09
C TYR A 95 7.90 4.17 -1.15
N VAL A 96 8.01 4.41 0.15
CA VAL A 96 7.48 3.55 1.22
C VAL A 96 6.53 4.40 2.06
N GLU A 97 5.36 3.85 2.42
CA GLU A 97 4.31 4.55 3.17
C GLU A 97 3.97 5.93 2.57
N GLN A 98 3.81 5.95 1.24
CA GLN A 98 3.58 7.19 0.51
C GLN A 98 2.12 7.62 0.61
N HIS A 99 1.90 8.83 1.12
CA HIS A 99 0.59 9.48 1.02
C HIS A 99 0.25 9.73 -0.44
N VAL A 100 -0.94 9.30 -0.86
CA VAL A 100 -1.43 9.39 -2.23
C VAL A 100 -2.76 10.13 -2.25
N ASP A 101 -2.83 11.19 -3.02
CA ASP A 101 -4.05 11.98 -3.28
C ASP A 101 -4.65 11.53 -4.63
N PHE A 102 -5.87 11.05 -4.62
CA PHE A 102 -6.65 10.73 -5.82
C PHE A 102 -7.97 11.52 -5.87
N SER A 103 -7.99 12.69 -5.21
CA SER A 103 -9.18 13.56 -5.11
C SER A 103 -9.66 14.10 -6.46
N ARG A 104 -8.83 14.05 -7.50
CA ARG A 104 -9.23 14.38 -8.88
C ARG A 104 -10.36 13.48 -9.39
N TRP A 105 -10.38 12.21 -8.97
CA TRP A 105 -11.38 11.22 -9.42
C TRP A 105 -12.42 10.92 -8.34
N VAL A 106 -12.01 10.96 -7.08
CA VAL A 106 -12.85 10.62 -5.92
C VAL A 106 -12.86 11.80 -4.96
N PRO A 107 -13.97 12.52 -4.76
CA PRO A 107 -14.00 13.71 -3.92
C PRO A 107 -13.41 13.49 -2.53
N ASN A 108 -12.38 14.25 -2.16
CA ASN A 108 -11.58 14.10 -0.93
C ASN A 108 -10.98 12.69 -0.77
N GLY A 109 -10.66 12.03 -1.89
CA GLY A 109 -10.06 10.70 -1.92
C GLY A 109 -8.57 10.76 -1.64
N PHE A 110 -8.11 9.95 -0.68
CA PHE A 110 -6.69 9.80 -0.35
C PHE A 110 -6.41 8.45 0.31
N GLY A 111 -5.14 8.15 0.47
CA GLY A 111 -4.68 7.00 1.24
C GLY A 111 -3.18 6.97 1.36
N THR A 112 -2.66 5.87 1.88
CA THR A 112 -1.23 5.60 1.97
C THR A 112 -0.94 4.31 1.23
N ALA A 113 -0.02 4.35 0.28
CA ALA A 113 0.44 3.16 -0.44
C ALA A 113 1.69 2.62 0.25
N ASP A 114 1.70 1.34 0.58
CA ASP A 114 2.76 0.72 1.38
C ASP A 114 4.10 0.75 0.65
N CYS A 115 4.13 0.35 -0.63
CA CYS A 115 5.32 0.47 -1.46
C CYS A 115 4.97 0.79 -2.92
N ILE A 116 5.72 1.74 -3.50
CA ILE A 116 5.63 2.14 -4.89
C ILE A 116 7.01 2.02 -5.52
N ILE A 117 7.11 1.37 -6.68
CA ILE A 117 8.33 1.32 -7.49
C ILE A 117 8.00 1.86 -8.88
N ALA A 118 8.69 2.92 -9.29
CA ALA A 118 8.60 3.49 -10.63
C ALA A 118 9.93 3.28 -11.38
N ALA A 119 9.85 2.68 -12.55
CA ALA A 119 11.01 2.38 -13.40
C ALA A 119 10.61 2.43 -14.86
N ASP A 120 11.22 3.38 -15.61
CA ASP A 120 10.95 3.60 -17.01
C ASP A 120 9.44 3.81 -17.29
N ASP A 121 8.79 2.90 -18.01
CA ASP A 121 7.35 2.90 -18.31
C ASP A 121 6.49 2.09 -17.33
N LEU A 122 7.10 1.47 -16.31
CA LEU A 122 6.42 0.59 -15.36
C LEU A 122 6.24 1.26 -13.99
N LEU A 123 5.00 1.27 -13.52
CA LEU A 123 4.63 1.58 -12.13
C LEU A 123 4.20 0.30 -11.42
N GLN A 124 4.80 0.01 -10.26
CA GLN A 124 4.37 -1.07 -9.38
C GLN A 124 3.82 -0.50 -8.07
N ILE A 125 2.68 -1.01 -7.64
CA ILE A 125 2.07 -0.73 -6.34
C ILE A 125 1.92 -2.05 -5.60
N ILE A 126 2.56 -2.15 -4.43
CA ILE A 126 2.60 -3.36 -3.62
C ILE A 126 1.97 -3.03 -2.27
N ASP A 127 0.92 -3.73 -1.94
CA ASP A 127 0.14 -3.53 -0.71
C ASP A 127 0.26 -4.78 0.17
N MET A 128 0.67 -4.58 1.41
CA MET A 128 0.82 -5.63 2.40
C MET A 128 -0.51 -5.90 3.09
N LYS A 129 -0.88 -7.16 3.21
CA LYS A 129 -2.01 -7.58 4.02
C LYS A 129 -1.54 -8.56 5.10
N TYR A 130 -1.82 -8.23 6.35
CA TYR A 130 -1.49 -9.04 7.51
C TYR A 130 -2.75 -9.29 8.37
N GLY A 131 -2.88 -10.48 8.93
CA GLY A 131 -3.95 -10.83 9.85
C GLY A 131 -4.62 -12.18 9.53
N LEU A 132 -5.70 -12.49 10.22
CA LEU A 132 -6.40 -13.77 10.16
C LEU A 132 -7.23 -13.95 8.89
N GLY A 133 -6.55 -14.21 7.77
CA GLY A 133 -7.07 -15.15 6.79
C GLY A 133 -8.25 -14.76 5.91
N VAL A 134 -8.57 -13.48 5.73
CA VAL A 134 -9.41 -13.11 4.58
C VAL A 134 -8.48 -12.90 3.39
N MET A 135 -8.55 -13.83 2.42
CA MET A 135 -7.80 -13.69 1.19
C MET A 135 -8.20 -12.40 0.47
N VAL A 136 -7.22 -11.54 0.21
CA VAL A 136 -7.38 -10.34 -0.61
C VAL A 136 -6.64 -10.57 -1.91
N THR A 137 -7.26 -10.23 -3.03
CA THR A 137 -6.68 -10.41 -4.35
C THR A 137 -6.50 -9.07 -5.06
N ALA A 138 -5.49 -8.98 -5.92
CA ALA A 138 -5.31 -7.83 -6.80
C ALA A 138 -6.36 -7.80 -7.92
N ASP A 139 -6.91 -8.95 -8.28
CA ASP A 139 -7.98 -9.09 -9.26
C ASP A 139 -9.35 -8.99 -8.59
N ASP A 140 -10.24 -8.22 -9.20
CA ASP A 140 -11.65 -8.12 -8.83
C ASP A 140 -12.49 -8.07 -10.11
N GLU A 141 -13.28 -9.12 -10.35
CA GLU A 141 -14.08 -9.24 -11.57
C GLU A 141 -15.14 -8.13 -11.70
N THR A 142 -15.62 -7.60 -10.58
CA THR A 142 -16.64 -6.55 -10.55
C THR A 142 -16.10 -5.22 -11.02
N TYR A 143 -14.86 -4.89 -10.63
CA TYR A 143 -14.25 -3.58 -10.87
C TYR A 143 -13.07 -3.63 -11.86
N GLY A 144 -12.67 -4.83 -12.31
CA GLY A 144 -11.54 -5.02 -13.21
C GLY A 144 -10.18 -4.92 -12.52
N GLY A 145 -10.15 -4.96 -11.19
CA GLY A 145 -8.98 -4.92 -10.34
C GLY A 145 -9.34 -4.50 -8.91
N ASN A 146 -8.42 -4.67 -7.98
CA ASN A 146 -8.65 -4.29 -6.59
C ASN A 146 -8.86 -2.78 -6.45
N PRO A 147 -10.02 -2.30 -5.95
CA PRO A 147 -10.35 -0.87 -5.90
C PRO A 147 -9.38 -0.02 -5.07
N GLN A 148 -8.82 -0.55 -3.99
CA GLN A 148 -7.81 0.14 -3.18
C GLN A 148 -6.56 0.43 -4.01
N LEU A 149 -6.01 -0.59 -4.64
CA LEU A 149 -4.81 -0.48 -5.47
C LEU A 149 -5.05 0.40 -6.69
N MET A 150 -6.22 0.32 -7.30
CA MET A 150 -6.60 1.17 -8.44
C MET A 150 -6.66 2.65 -8.05
N CYS A 151 -7.23 2.98 -6.88
CA CYS A 151 -7.21 4.35 -6.35
C CYS A 151 -5.79 4.85 -6.12
N TYR A 152 -4.92 4.01 -5.55
CA TYR A 152 -3.53 4.37 -5.36
C TYR A 152 -2.81 4.57 -6.68
N ALA A 153 -3.02 3.69 -7.66
CA ALA A 153 -2.44 3.83 -8.99
C ALA A 153 -2.82 5.16 -9.65
N LEU A 154 -4.10 5.55 -9.60
CA LEU A 154 -4.57 6.84 -10.14
C LEU A 154 -3.85 8.01 -9.49
N GLY A 155 -3.76 8.04 -8.16
CA GLY A 155 -3.10 9.13 -7.45
C GLY A 155 -1.59 9.16 -7.68
N VAL A 156 -0.94 8.00 -7.78
CA VAL A 156 0.50 7.93 -8.08
C VAL A 156 0.79 8.35 -9.51
N LEU A 157 -0.06 7.97 -10.49
CA LEU A 157 0.07 8.45 -11.87
C LEU A 157 -0.01 9.98 -11.96
N GLU A 158 -0.92 10.60 -11.20
CA GLU A 158 -0.99 12.07 -11.09
C GLU A 158 0.27 12.66 -10.44
N MET A 159 0.76 12.04 -9.36
CA MET A 159 1.97 12.47 -8.64
C MET A 159 3.21 12.40 -9.55
N LEU A 160 3.28 11.43 -10.44
CA LEU A 160 4.41 11.20 -11.33
C LEU A 160 4.24 11.82 -12.72
N ASP A 161 3.11 12.51 -12.98
CA ASP A 161 2.86 13.17 -14.26
C ASP A 161 3.97 14.17 -14.61
N GLY A 162 4.46 14.09 -15.84
CA GLY A 162 5.59 14.89 -16.31
C GLY A 162 6.98 14.46 -15.79
N ILE A 163 7.07 13.44 -14.93
CA ILE A 163 8.33 12.86 -14.45
C ILE A 163 8.59 11.50 -15.12
N TYR A 164 7.56 10.68 -15.21
CA TYR A 164 7.58 9.36 -15.85
C TYR A 164 6.50 9.26 -16.92
N ASP A 165 6.79 8.55 -18.00
CA ASP A 165 5.83 8.20 -19.06
C ASP A 165 5.34 6.76 -18.81
N ILE A 166 4.49 6.60 -17.80
CA ILE A 166 4.01 5.28 -17.36
C ILE A 166 2.99 4.74 -18.37
N GLU A 167 3.31 3.60 -18.97
CA GLU A 167 2.42 2.85 -19.88
C GLU A 167 1.84 1.59 -19.20
N ASN A 168 2.54 1.06 -18.20
CA ASN A 168 2.20 -0.20 -17.55
C ASN A 168 2.09 -0.02 -16.04
N VAL A 169 1.02 -0.59 -15.44
CA VAL A 169 0.81 -0.59 -14.00
C VAL A 169 0.67 -2.02 -13.51
N ARG A 170 1.47 -2.39 -12.52
CA ARG A 170 1.39 -3.68 -11.82
C ARG A 170 0.85 -3.45 -10.41
N LEU A 171 -0.23 -4.12 -10.08
CA LEU A 171 -0.87 -4.09 -8.78
C LEU A 171 -0.63 -5.42 -8.06
N THR A 172 -0.11 -5.38 -6.86
CA THR A 172 0.25 -6.58 -6.09
C THR A 172 -0.32 -6.51 -4.68
N ILE A 173 -0.99 -7.56 -4.26
CA ILE A 173 -1.27 -7.85 -2.84
C ILE A 173 -0.23 -8.86 -2.39
N PHE A 174 0.51 -8.51 -1.33
CA PHE A 174 1.40 -9.42 -0.61
C PHE A 174 0.69 -9.85 0.68
N GLN A 175 0.49 -11.15 0.86
CA GLN A 175 -0.26 -11.69 2.00
C GLN A 175 0.39 -12.96 2.54
#